data_0099a856dd01080a518226de1a793afa
#
_entry.id   0099a856dd01080a518226de1a793afa
#
_cell.length_a   1.000
_cell.length_b   1.000
_cell.length_c   1.000
_cell.angle_alpha   90.00
_cell.angle_beta   90.00
_cell.angle_gamma   90.00
#
_symmetry.space_group_name_H-M   'P 1'
#
loop_
_entity.id
_entity.type
_entity.pdbx_description
1 polymer ?
#
loop_
_entity_poly.entity_id
_entity_poly.type
_entity_poly.pdbx_seq_one_letter_code
_entity_poly.pdbx_strand_id
1 'polypeptide(L)'
;MIKRGLVAVHRWLGVALALNVFVWFASGIGMMYWDFPSVSSSDRLARSPALDVAAIHVSLADAFDTVGFDSADEARVETLDGRPVYRLRNGRTARIVYADTREMRRAGSREQADRIAAQWSGQHIAAATVRGADEIDQWTVQLPVARLRPVWQYTWPDGEQVYVSQATGEVIQYTTRASRLGAYVGAIPHWLYVTPLRKHGPLWSRMVIALAASATLVAALGLTIGMWTFSPSRRYWHAGMPVRIPYRGWKRWHAILGLLLGVAAMTWAFSGMLSMDPFPLPGDPPQTGHIEETLRGTIQRDTFDALTPAAALASLGNAKVKQLDCVLVGAQPLYVATLESGDTRIISLTGVARSSFEVPQIAALVAAAVLPDEVAGATRLDAYDRYYLDRRRGRPLPVVLVRLGDRGASRFYIDPKTARLVGVYHARNWVTRWLYHGLHSLDFPWLYRYRPLWDVIVGGFMLGGTALCCTSLVLAWQVLARTLSRRLTPANQIRRDAREGRPLQ
;
A
#
# COMPACT_ATOMS: atom_id res chain seq x y z
N MET A 1 -32.76 -26.39 20.17
CA MET A 1 -33.04 -25.08 19.52
C MET A 1 -31.76 -24.40 19.05
N ILE A 2 -30.75 -24.19 19.88
CA ILE A 2 -29.50 -23.48 19.55
C ILE A 2 -28.80 -23.99 18.29
N LYS A 3 -28.57 -25.32 18.18
CA LYS A 3 -27.88 -25.91 17.02
C LYS A 3 -28.59 -25.63 15.68
N ARG A 4 -29.93 -25.65 15.66
CA ARG A 4 -30.72 -25.32 14.46
C ARG A 4 -30.57 -23.83 14.09
N GLY A 5 -30.56 -22.95 15.07
CA GLY A 5 -30.34 -21.52 14.88
C GLY A 5 -28.95 -21.21 14.26
N LEU A 6 -27.87 -21.79 14.84
CA LEU A 6 -26.51 -21.60 14.33
C LEU A 6 -26.35 -22.12 12.89
N VAL A 7 -26.91 -23.27 12.59
CA VAL A 7 -26.92 -23.82 11.21
C VAL A 7 -27.69 -22.89 10.25
N ALA A 8 -28.80 -22.29 10.69
CA ALA A 8 -29.57 -21.37 9.87
C ALA A 8 -28.78 -20.07 9.60
N VAL A 9 -28.16 -19.50 10.64
CA VAL A 9 -27.32 -18.29 10.52
C VAL A 9 -26.14 -18.57 9.59
N HIS A 10 -25.36 -19.65 9.82
CA HIS A 10 -24.24 -20.02 8.95
C HIS A 10 -24.69 -20.19 7.49
N ARG A 11 -25.83 -20.86 7.26
CA ARG A 11 -26.35 -21.07 5.91
C ARG A 11 -26.69 -19.77 5.19
N TRP A 12 -27.43 -18.86 5.83
CA TRP A 12 -27.89 -17.64 5.17
C TRP A 12 -26.79 -16.58 5.04
N LEU A 13 -25.92 -16.42 6.05
CA LEU A 13 -24.72 -15.61 5.92
C LEU A 13 -23.77 -16.19 4.86
N GLY A 14 -23.62 -17.52 4.83
CA GLY A 14 -22.84 -18.20 3.80
C GLY A 14 -23.37 -17.93 2.39
N VAL A 15 -24.70 -17.97 2.19
CA VAL A 15 -25.33 -17.63 0.90
C VAL A 15 -25.03 -16.18 0.52
N ALA A 16 -25.18 -15.24 1.46
CA ALA A 16 -24.94 -13.81 1.21
C ALA A 16 -23.47 -13.48 0.89
N LEU A 17 -22.52 -14.18 1.52
CA LEU A 17 -21.10 -13.86 1.44
C LEU A 17 -20.29 -14.77 0.49
N ALA A 18 -20.89 -15.87 -0.01
CA ALA A 18 -20.17 -16.89 -0.79
C ALA A 18 -19.36 -16.32 -1.96
N LEU A 19 -19.95 -15.40 -2.72
CA LEU A 19 -19.27 -14.75 -3.86
C LEU A 19 -18.14 -13.83 -3.38
N ASN A 20 -18.37 -13.02 -2.36
CA ASN A 20 -17.37 -12.09 -1.86
C ASN A 20 -16.13 -12.82 -1.32
N VAL A 21 -16.34 -13.87 -0.51
CA VAL A 21 -15.23 -14.65 0.06
C VAL A 21 -14.50 -15.46 -1.02
N PHE A 22 -15.22 -15.99 -2.02
CA PHE A 22 -14.60 -16.60 -3.20
C PHE A 22 -13.69 -15.64 -3.93
N VAL A 23 -14.17 -14.43 -4.21
CA VAL A 23 -13.39 -13.36 -4.88
C VAL A 23 -12.15 -13.02 -4.06
N TRP A 24 -12.25 -12.92 -2.74
CA TRP A 24 -11.11 -12.63 -1.88
C TRP A 24 -10.02 -13.70 -1.93
N PHE A 25 -10.38 -15.01 -1.84
CA PHE A 25 -9.39 -16.07 -1.95
C PHE A 25 -8.74 -16.13 -3.34
N ALA A 26 -9.55 -16.08 -4.40
CA ALA A 26 -9.05 -16.14 -5.77
C ALA A 26 -8.15 -14.94 -6.11
N SER A 27 -8.56 -13.73 -5.75
CA SER A 27 -7.78 -12.53 -6.00
C SER A 27 -6.53 -12.40 -5.10
N GLY A 28 -6.55 -13.04 -3.93
CA GLY A 28 -5.38 -13.15 -3.06
C GLY A 28 -4.19 -13.81 -3.76
N ILE A 29 -4.44 -14.82 -4.64
CA ILE A 29 -3.40 -15.42 -5.48
C ILE A 29 -2.82 -14.37 -6.44
N GLY A 30 -3.67 -13.55 -7.07
CA GLY A 30 -3.23 -12.45 -7.91
C GLY A 30 -2.34 -11.46 -7.16
N MET A 31 -2.69 -11.12 -5.92
CA MET A 31 -1.92 -10.19 -5.10
C MET A 31 -0.57 -10.73 -4.61
N MET A 32 -0.32 -12.01 -4.70
CA MET A 32 1.02 -12.55 -4.43
C MET A 32 2.05 -12.03 -5.45
N TYR A 33 1.61 -11.73 -6.67
CA TYR A 33 2.48 -11.44 -7.81
C TYR A 33 2.25 -10.06 -8.43
N TRP A 34 1.05 -9.50 -8.34
CA TRP A 34 0.69 -8.20 -8.93
C TRP A 34 0.17 -7.23 -7.89
N ASP A 35 0.69 -5.99 -7.97
CA ASP A 35 0.20 -4.88 -7.17
C ASP A 35 -0.82 -4.02 -7.94
N PHE A 36 -1.43 -3.11 -7.20
CA PHE A 36 -2.08 -1.96 -7.80
C PHE A 36 -1.01 -1.03 -8.38
N PRO A 37 -1.14 -0.58 -9.65
CA PRO A 37 -0.16 0.29 -10.28
C PRO A 37 0.05 1.57 -9.47
N SER A 38 1.29 1.94 -9.28
CA SER A 38 1.69 3.17 -8.57
C SER A 38 3.02 3.68 -9.11
N VAL A 39 3.27 4.97 -8.95
CA VAL A 39 4.55 5.60 -9.25
C VAL A 39 5.19 6.06 -7.94
N SER A 40 6.33 5.49 -7.61
CA SER A 40 7.12 5.86 -6.45
C SER A 40 8.06 7.04 -6.75
N SER A 41 8.65 7.62 -5.69
CA SER A 41 9.71 8.63 -5.87
C SER A 41 10.95 8.04 -6.56
N SER A 42 11.27 6.76 -6.29
CA SER A 42 12.36 6.05 -6.96
C SER A 42 12.09 5.84 -8.45
N ASP A 43 10.84 5.56 -8.84
CA ASP A 43 10.48 5.43 -10.27
C ASP A 43 10.65 6.76 -11.00
N ARG A 44 10.24 7.88 -10.37
CA ARG A 44 10.45 9.22 -10.92
C ARG A 44 11.93 9.54 -11.06
N LEU A 45 12.69 9.29 -10.01
CA LEU A 45 14.12 9.56 -10.00
C LEU A 45 14.90 8.70 -11.01
N ALA A 46 14.54 7.42 -11.14
CA ALA A 46 15.15 6.52 -12.12
C ALA A 46 15.00 7.05 -13.56
N ARG A 47 13.87 7.67 -13.88
CA ARG A 47 13.55 8.20 -15.22
C ARG A 47 13.91 9.68 -15.41
N SER A 48 14.31 10.38 -14.33
CA SER A 48 14.77 11.76 -14.41
C SER A 48 16.20 11.84 -14.97
N PRO A 49 16.53 12.79 -15.83
CA PRO A 49 17.91 13.05 -16.22
C PRO A 49 18.72 13.58 -15.05
N ALA A 50 20.05 13.51 -15.16
CA ALA A 50 20.94 14.15 -14.22
C ALA A 50 20.80 15.68 -14.28
N LEU A 51 21.08 16.33 -13.17
CA LEU A 51 21.10 17.80 -13.06
C LEU A 51 22.19 18.38 -13.95
N ASP A 52 21.84 19.42 -14.70
CA ASP A 52 22.79 20.28 -15.35
C ASP A 52 23.26 21.34 -14.31
N VAL A 53 24.43 21.10 -13.73
CA VAL A 53 24.99 21.97 -12.68
C VAL A 53 25.29 23.35 -13.24
N ALA A 54 25.72 23.45 -14.52
CA ALA A 54 26.06 24.71 -15.15
C ALA A 54 24.84 25.62 -15.36
N ALA A 55 23.63 25.05 -15.42
CA ALA A 55 22.40 25.81 -15.56
C ALA A 55 21.80 26.27 -14.20
N ILE A 56 22.43 25.96 -13.06
CA ILE A 56 21.93 26.39 -11.75
C ILE A 56 22.56 27.75 -11.42
N HIS A 57 21.83 28.84 -11.71
CA HIS A 57 22.28 30.22 -11.48
C HIS A 57 21.63 30.89 -10.29
N VAL A 58 20.48 30.42 -9.86
CA VAL A 58 19.66 30.98 -8.78
C VAL A 58 20.08 30.33 -7.46
N SER A 59 20.29 31.14 -6.41
CA SER A 59 20.54 30.63 -5.06
C SER A 59 19.26 30.06 -4.43
N LEU A 60 19.41 29.27 -3.35
CA LEU A 60 18.28 28.82 -2.60
C LEU A 60 17.51 29.96 -1.94
N ALA A 61 18.21 30.96 -1.41
CA ALA A 61 17.62 32.17 -0.83
C ALA A 61 16.78 32.96 -1.84
N ASP A 62 17.27 33.12 -3.08
CA ASP A 62 16.51 33.74 -4.16
C ASP A 62 15.26 32.97 -4.52
N ALA A 63 15.32 31.62 -4.47
CA ALA A 63 14.15 30.76 -4.70
C ALA A 63 13.10 30.93 -3.60
N PHE A 64 13.51 31.06 -2.32
CA PHE A 64 12.64 31.39 -1.20
C PHE A 64 11.96 32.73 -1.37
N ASP A 65 12.72 33.77 -1.74
CA ASP A 65 12.20 35.13 -1.99
C ASP A 65 11.15 35.11 -3.11
N THR A 66 11.42 34.34 -4.18
CA THR A 66 10.52 34.24 -5.34
C THR A 66 9.16 33.65 -4.99
N VAL A 67 9.11 32.73 -4.05
CA VAL A 67 7.85 32.08 -3.62
C VAL A 67 7.21 32.75 -2.41
N GLY A 68 7.93 33.67 -1.75
CA GLY A 68 7.49 34.36 -0.53
C GLY A 68 7.42 33.42 0.69
N PHE A 69 8.38 32.50 0.80
CA PHE A 69 8.51 31.62 1.97
C PHE A 69 9.66 32.11 2.86
N ASP A 70 9.42 32.21 4.16
CA ASP A 70 10.46 32.42 5.16
C ASP A 70 11.15 31.11 5.55
N SER A 71 10.41 29.99 5.43
CA SER A 71 10.90 28.66 5.75
C SER A 71 10.24 27.57 4.88
N ALA A 72 10.85 26.39 4.82
CA ALA A 72 10.32 25.23 4.13
C ALA A 72 10.58 23.93 4.93
N ASP A 73 9.62 23.01 4.88
CA ASP A 73 9.78 21.64 5.42
C ASP A 73 10.62 20.78 4.48
N GLU A 74 10.56 21.09 3.18
CA GLU A 74 11.35 20.44 2.15
C GLU A 74 11.85 21.46 1.13
N ALA A 75 13.14 21.34 0.81
CA ALA A 75 13.77 22.05 -0.29
C ALA A 75 14.66 21.08 -1.06
N ARG A 76 14.52 21.03 -2.37
CA ARG A 76 15.35 20.18 -3.21
C ARG A 76 15.54 20.77 -4.60
N VAL A 77 16.67 20.40 -5.22
CA VAL A 77 16.95 20.65 -6.62
C VAL A 77 16.79 19.36 -7.41
N GLU A 78 16.05 19.41 -8.48
CA GLU A 78 15.84 18.28 -9.38
C GLU A 78 15.61 18.78 -10.81
N THR A 79 15.59 17.87 -11.78
CA THR A 79 15.29 18.22 -13.18
C THR A 79 13.80 18.08 -13.48
N LEU A 80 13.20 19.13 -14.04
CA LEU A 80 11.84 19.13 -14.58
C LEU A 80 11.90 19.56 -16.05
N ASP A 81 11.48 18.67 -16.96
CA ASP A 81 11.44 18.94 -18.40
C ASP A 81 12.81 19.44 -18.93
N GLY A 82 13.90 18.80 -18.50
CA GLY A 82 15.28 19.15 -18.89
C GLY A 82 15.89 20.36 -18.21
N ARG A 83 15.16 21.10 -17.38
CA ARG A 83 15.63 22.30 -16.66
C ARG A 83 15.78 22.03 -15.16
N PRO A 84 16.81 22.57 -14.49
CA PRO A 84 16.92 22.48 -13.05
C PRO A 84 15.84 23.34 -12.37
N VAL A 85 15.21 22.77 -11.33
CA VAL A 85 14.19 23.48 -10.54
C VAL A 85 14.41 23.27 -9.05
N TYR A 86 14.08 24.30 -8.28
CA TYR A 86 13.87 24.20 -6.85
C TYR A 86 12.42 23.78 -6.59
N ARG A 87 12.24 22.71 -5.81
CA ARG A 87 10.93 22.39 -5.19
C ARG A 87 10.99 22.77 -3.72
N LEU A 88 10.13 23.68 -3.34
CA LEU A 88 9.97 24.15 -1.97
C LEU A 88 8.59 23.75 -1.46
N ARG A 89 8.51 23.19 -0.25
CA ARG A 89 7.25 22.86 0.40
C ARG A 89 7.21 23.41 1.81
N ASN A 90 6.13 24.12 2.13
CA ASN A 90 5.81 24.58 3.47
C ASN A 90 4.38 24.12 3.79
N GLY A 91 4.24 23.21 4.74
CA GLY A 91 2.96 22.57 5.08
C GLY A 91 2.33 21.87 3.87
N ARG A 92 1.17 22.36 3.46
CA ARG A 92 0.43 21.86 2.30
C ARG A 92 0.74 22.57 0.99
N THR A 93 1.51 23.63 1.05
CA THR A 93 1.83 24.47 -0.11
C THR A 93 3.16 24.05 -0.71
N ALA A 94 3.13 23.63 -1.98
CA ALA A 94 4.34 23.36 -2.76
C ALA A 94 4.50 24.40 -3.85
N ARG A 95 5.72 24.86 -4.10
CA ARG A 95 6.10 25.81 -5.12
C ARG A 95 7.32 25.30 -5.87
N ILE A 96 7.42 25.69 -7.13
CA ILE A 96 8.53 25.35 -8.01
C ILE A 96 9.09 26.61 -8.61
N VAL A 97 10.41 26.77 -8.52
CA VAL A 97 11.15 27.88 -9.12
C VAL A 97 12.21 27.32 -10.06
N TYR A 98 12.28 27.83 -11.27
CA TYR A 98 13.36 27.47 -12.20
C TYR A 98 14.70 28.00 -11.69
N ALA A 99 15.67 27.10 -11.53
CA ALA A 99 16.98 27.43 -10.97
C ALA A 99 17.91 28.14 -11.98
N ASP A 100 17.50 28.21 -13.24
CA ASP A 100 18.20 28.92 -14.31
C ASP A 100 17.73 30.38 -14.51
N THR A 101 16.41 30.64 -14.27
CA THR A 101 15.83 31.98 -14.58
C THR A 101 15.17 32.70 -13.40
N ARG A 102 15.08 32.05 -12.21
CA ARG A 102 14.36 32.57 -11.03
C ARG A 102 12.82 32.66 -11.23
N GLU A 103 12.29 32.20 -12.34
CA GLU A 103 10.85 32.26 -12.58
C GLU A 103 10.12 31.24 -11.72
N MET A 104 9.04 31.66 -11.04
CA MET A 104 8.12 30.74 -10.40
C MET A 104 7.31 30.00 -11.46
N ARG A 105 7.32 28.66 -11.39
CA ARG A 105 6.51 27.83 -12.27
C ARG A 105 5.03 28.07 -11.98
N ARG A 106 4.28 28.50 -12.99
CA ARG A 106 2.83 28.48 -13.00
C ARG A 106 2.32 27.07 -13.37
N ALA A 107 1.00 26.87 -13.39
CA ALA A 107 0.45 25.61 -13.89
C ALA A 107 1.08 25.20 -15.23
N GLY A 108 1.46 23.94 -15.38
CA GLY A 108 2.20 23.48 -16.56
C GLY A 108 1.37 23.59 -17.83
N SER A 109 2.05 24.03 -18.92
CA SER A 109 1.42 24.02 -20.23
C SER A 109 1.21 22.59 -20.71
N ARG A 110 0.33 22.41 -21.68
CA ARG A 110 0.07 21.16 -22.34
C ARG A 110 1.36 20.63 -23.00
N GLU A 111 2.11 21.50 -23.68
CA GLU A 111 3.35 21.16 -24.37
C GLU A 111 4.42 20.67 -23.41
N GLN A 112 4.51 21.22 -22.20
CA GLN A 112 5.40 20.69 -21.17
C GLN A 112 4.99 19.30 -20.73
N ALA A 113 3.71 19.07 -20.48
CA ALA A 113 3.19 17.76 -20.10
C ALA A 113 3.40 16.72 -21.22
N ASP A 114 3.28 17.13 -22.49
CA ASP A 114 3.53 16.29 -23.67
C ASP A 114 4.98 15.79 -23.70
N ARG A 115 5.97 16.69 -23.46
CA ARG A 115 7.38 16.29 -23.39
C ARG A 115 7.67 15.36 -22.22
N ILE A 116 7.13 15.65 -21.04
CA ILE A 116 7.29 14.82 -19.84
C ILE A 116 6.70 13.43 -20.06
N ALA A 117 5.50 13.35 -20.66
CA ALA A 117 4.85 12.08 -20.93
C ALA A 117 5.61 11.25 -21.99
N ALA A 118 6.10 11.88 -23.06
CA ALA A 118 6.91 11.24 -24.09
C ALA A 118 8.25 10.72 -23.53
N GLN A 119 8.92 11.53 -22.69
CA GLN A 119 10.15 11.10 -22.02
C GLN A 119 9.90 9.91 -21.09
N TRP A 120 8.77 9.91 -20.39
CA TRP A 120 8.42 8.83 -19.46
C TRP A 120 8.15 7.52 -20.17
N SER A 121 7.36 7.54 -21.23
CA SER A 121 7.00 6.35 -22.00
C SER A 121 8.10 5.90 -22.99
N GLY A 122 8.98 6.81 -23.39
CA GLY A 122 9.92 6.58 -24.49
C GLY A 122 9.25 6.52 -25.87
N GLN A 123 7.99 6.99 -26.00
CA GLN A 123 7.20 6.92 -27.22
C GLN A 123 6.92 8.32 -27.79
N HIS A 124 6.69 8.41 -29.10
CA HIS A 124 6.32 9.67 -29.74
C HIS A 124 4.95 10.16 -29.27
N ILE A 125 4.88 11.43 -28.88
CA ILE A 125 3.66 12.05 -28.36
C ILE A 125 2.53 12.09 -29.41
N ALA A 126 2.86 12.20 -30.70
CA ALA A 126 1.88 12.21 -31.79
C ALA A 126 1.05 10.92 -31.88
N ALA A 127 1.55 9.80 -31.34
CA ALA A 127 0.81 8.54 -31.28
C ALA A 127 -0.14 8.46 -30.06
N ALA A 128 -0.03 9.38 -29.10
CA ALA A 128 -0.83 9.36 -27.89
C ALA A 128 -2.19 10.06 -28.08
N THR A 129 -3.23 9.45 -27.57
CA THR A 129 -4.50 10.14 -27.29
C THR A 129 -4.38 10.82 -25.94
N VAL A 130 -4.75 12.11 -25.87
CA VAL A 130 -4.59 12.91 -24.66
C VAL A 130 -5.90 13.56 -24.25
N ARG A 131 -6.18 13.51 -22.95
CA ARG A 131 -7.32 14.20 -22.36
C ARG A 131 -6.95 14.88 -21.05
N GLY A 132 -7.56 16.05 -20.77
CA GLY A 132 -7.60 16.61 -19.43
C GLY A 132 -8.57 15.80 -18.56
N ALA A 133 -8.18 15.47 -17.34
CA ALA A 133 -9.01 14.69 -16.43
C ALA A 133 -9.02 15.30 -15.03
N ASP A 134 -10.18 15.84 -14.66
CA ASP A 134 -10.45 16.37 -13.31
C ASP A 134 -11.06 15.29 -12.41
N GLU A 135 -11.74 14.30 -13.01
CA GLU A 135 -12.39 13.23 -12.29
C GLU A 135 -11.42 12.11 -11.90
N ILE A 136 -11.69 11.48 -10.76
CA ILE A 136 -10.98 10.30 -10.29
C ILE A 136 -11.41 9.10 -11.14
N ASP A 137 -10.45 8.47 -11.81
CA ASP A 137 -10.63 7.22 -12.53
C ASP A 137 -10.14 6.01 -11.70
N GLN A 138 -10.20 4.81 -12.29
CA GLN A 138 -9.82 3.57 -11.60
C GLN A 138 -8.35 3.57 -11.14
N TRP A 139 -7.45 4.28 -11.83
CA TRP A 139 -6.01 4.25 -11.57
C TRP A 139 -5.55 5.35 -10.62
N THR A 140 -6.41 6.34 -10.37
CA THR A 140 -6.12 7.49 -9.52
C THR A 140 -7.01 7.55 -8.28
N VAL A 141 -7.63 6.43 -7.88
CA VAL A 141 -8.52 6.33 -6.70
C VAL A 141 -7.82 6.47 -5.35
N GLN A 142 -6.49 6.38 -5.31
CA GLN A 142 -5.72 6.55 -4.08
C GLN A 142 -5.63 8.03 -3.71
N LEU A 143 -5.92 8.35 -2.44
CA LEU A 143 -6.00 9.73 -1.94
C LEU A 143 -4.76 10.61 -2.25
N PRO A 144 -3.52 10.14 -2.09
CA PRO A 144 -2.34 10.95 -2.42
C PRO A 144 -2.32 11.36 -3.89
N VAL A 145 -2.66 10.44 -4.80
CA VAL A 145 -2.69 10.68 -6.25
C VAL A 145 -3.87 11.56 -6.64
N ALA A 146 -5.04 11.34 -6.03
CA ALA A 146 -6.25 12.12 -6.29
C ALA A 146 -6.08 13.62 -5.97
N ARG A 147 -5.25 13.96 -4.97
CA ARG A 147 -4.96 15.35 -4.57
C ARG A 147 -4.07 16.11 -5.55
N LEU A 148 -3.37 15.41 -6.44
CA LEU A 148 -2.46 16.01 -7.43
C LEU A 148 -3.16 16.34 -8.76
N ARG A 149 -4.47 16.34 -8.77
CA ARG A 149 -5.31 16.75 -9.91
C ARG A 149 -5.39 18.29 -10.02
N PRO A 150 -5.75 18.84 -11.19
CA PRO A 150 -6.09 18.15 -12.45
C PRO A 150 -4.87 17.53 -13.13
N VAL A 151 -5.11 16.58 -14.04
CA VAL A 151 -4.06 15.84 -14.75
C VAL A 151 -4.26 15.86 -16.27
N TRP A 152 -3.15 15.71 -17.02
CA TRP A 152 -3.15 15.26 -18.40
C TRP A 152 -2.98 13.75 -18.43
N GLN A 153 -3.93 13.03 -19.03
CA GLN A 153 -3.85 11.59 -19.23
C GLN A 153 -3.49 11.31 -20.69
N TYR A 154 -2.39 10.60 -20.86
CA TYR A 154 -1.87 10.14 -22.15
C TYR A 154 -2.14 8.65 -22.29
N THR A 155 -2.56 8.21 -23.49
CA THR A 155 -2.81 6.80 -23.79
C THR A 155 -2.24 6.49 -25.16
N TRP A 156 -1.30 5.53 -25.24
CA TRP A 156 -0.70 5.04 -26.47
C TRP A 156 -1.45 3.82 -27.02
N PRO A 157 -1.25 3.47 -28.32
CA PRO A 157 -1.93 2.33 -28.95
C PRO A 157 -1.64 0.98 -28.32
N ASP A 158 -0.45 0.77 -27.74
CA ASP A 158 -0.09 -0.41 -26.96
C ASP A 158 -0.82 -0.50 -25.62
N GLY A 159 -1.56 0.56 -25.26
CA GLY A 159 -2.34 0.70 -24.05
C GLY A 159 -1.55 1.21 -22.86
N GLU A 160 -0.33 1.67 -23.03
CA GLU A 160 0.42 2.39 -22.00
C GLU A 160 -0.30 3.69 -21.63
N GLN A 161 -0.32 4.04 -20.34
CA GLN A 161 -0.94 5.28 -19.85
C GLN A 161 -0.03 6.00 -18.89
N VAL A 162 0.14 7.30 -19.11
CA VAL A 162 0.88 8.22 -18.23
C VAL A 162 -0.04 9.34 -17.78
N TYR A 163 0.00 9.67 -16.49
CA TYR A 163 -0.78 10.76 -15.90
C TYR A 163 0.17 11.82 -15.36
N VAL A 164 0.13 13.00 -15.95
CA VAL A 164 0.96 14.14 -15.57
C VAL A 164 0.12 15.18 -14.82
N SER A 165 0.51 15.52 -13.61
CA SER A 165 -0.15 16.58 -12.82
C SER A 165 0.04 17.94 -13.48
N GLN A 166 -1.04 18.68 -13.70
CA GLN A 166 -0.98 20.05 -14.24
C GLN A 166 -0.33 21.00 -13.22
N ALA A 167 -0.58 20.78 -11.93
CA ALA A 167 -0.05 21.63 -10.87
C ALA A 167 1.47 21.43 -10.66
N THR A 168 1.93 20.15 -10.58
CA THR A 168 3.33 19.85 -10.22
C THR A 168 4.22 19.48 -11.40
N GLY A 169 3.64 19.14 -12.57
CA GLY A 169 4.38 18.58 -13.69
C GLY A 169 4.93 17.17 -13.46
N GLU A 170 4.59 16.55 -12.34
CA GLU A 170 5.07 15.20 -12.04
C GLU A 170 4.19 14.14 -12.70
N VAL A 171 4.83 13.03 -13.09
CA VAL A 171 4.09 11.80 -13.41
C VAL A 171 3.61 11.20 -12.09
N ILE A 172 2.28 11.19 -11.92
CA ILE A 172 1.65 10.74 -10.67
C ILE A 172 1.11 9.32 -10.77
N GLN A 173 0.89 8.84 -11.99
CA GLN A 173 0.46 7.46 -12.24
C GLN A 173 0.95 7.00 -13.60
N TYR A 174 1.30 5.73 -13.66
CA TYR A 174 1.74 5.04 -14.86
C TYR A 174 1.17 3.63 -14.88
N THR A 175 0.58 3.23 -16.00
CA THR A 175 0.01 1.89 -16.16
C THR A 175 0.29 1.32 -17.53
N THR A 176 0.47 0.00 -17.58
CA THR A 176 0.51 -0.79 -18.81
C THR A 176 -0.70 -1.71 -18.88
N ARG A 177 -0.99 -2.33 -20.03
CA ARG A 177 -2.05 -3.35 -20.12
C ARG A 177 -1.82 -4.48 -19.11
N ALA A 178 -0.57 -4.94 -18.98
CA ALA A 178 -0.21 -6.02 -18.06
C ALA A 178 -0.44 -5.63 -16.59
N SER A 179 0.01 -4.42 -16.18
CA SER A 179 -0.17 -3.97 -14.80
C SER A 179 -1.65 -3.77 -14.46
N ARG A 180 -2.46 -3.29 -15.40
CA ARG A 180 -3.91 -3.17 -15.22
C ARG A 180 -4.60 -4.52 -15.12
N LEU A 181 -4.25 -5.48 -15.99
CA LEU A 181 -4.78 -6.84 -15.92
C LEU A 181 -4.44 -7.48 -14.59
N GLY A 182 -3.19 -7.38 -14.13
CA GLY A 182 -2.77 -7.86 -12.82
C GLY A 182 -3.56 -7.23 -11.68
N ALA A 183 -3.82 -5.93 -11.74
CA ALA A 183 -4.66 -5.24 -10.75
C ALA A 183 -6.13 -5.71 -10.78
N TYR A 184 -6.71 -5.98 -11.95
CA TYR A 184 -8.07 -6.53 -12.07
C TYR A 184 -8.20 -7.97 -11.56
N VAL A 185 -7.13 -8.77 -11.65
CA VAL A 185 -7.11 -10.14 -11.12
C VAL A 185 -6.80 -10.15 -9.62
N GLY A 186 -5.97 -9.21 -9.15
CA GLY A 186 -5.49 -9.13 -7.76
C GLY A 186 -6.11 -8.02 -6.94
N ALA A 187 -5.47 -6.85 -6.94
CA ALA A 187 -5.72 -5.78 -5.98
C ALA A 187 -7.14 -5.19 -6.03
N ILE A 188 -7.72 -5.00 -7.20
CA ILE A 188 -9.04 -4.37 -7.33
C ILE A 188 -10.13 -5.21 -6.66
N PRO A 189 -10.31 -6.51 -6.99
CA PRO A 189 -11.32 -7.32 -6.33
C PRO A 189 -10.97 -7.63 -4.87
N HIS A 190 -9.68 -7.78 -4.54
CA HIS A 190 -9.27 -8.08 -3.17
C HIS A 190 -9.53 -6.92 -2.20
N TRP A 191 -9.20 -5.70 -2.60
CA TRP A 191 -9.42 -4.50 -1.78
C TRP A 191 -10.76 -3.81 -2.02
N LEU A 192 -11.59 -4.38 -2.91
CA LEU A 192 -12.83 -3.71 -3.36
C LEU A 192 -12.57 -2.29 -3.89
N TYR A 193 -11.48 -2.13 -4.66
CA TYR A 193 -11.04 -0.85 -5.22
C TYR A 193 -11.80 -0.49 -6.50
N VAL A 194 -13.13 -0.61 -6.47
CA VAL A 194 -13.98 -0.10 -7.56
C VAL A 194 -14.21 1.39 -7.36
N THR A 195 -14.01 2.17 -8.41
CA THR A 195 -14.02 3.65 -8.35
C THR A 195 -15.23 4.24 -7.63
N PRO A 196 -16.50 3.83 -7.93
CA PRO A 196 -17.67 4.40 -7.27
C PRO A 196 -17.66 4.22 -5.74
N LEU A 197 -17.12 3.13 -5.25
CA LEU A 197 -17.03 2.86 -3.82
C LEU A 197 -15.78 3.51 -3.20
N ARG A 198 -14.62 3.37 -3.87
CA ARG A 198 -13.33 3.77 -3.29
C ARG A 198 -13.16 5.28 -3.15
N LYS A 199 -13.78 6.08 -4.03
CA LYS A 199 -13.80 7.55 -3.90
C LYS A 199 -14.50 8.04 -2.61
N HIS A 200 -15.34 7.20 -2.00
CA HIS A 200 -15.98 7.44 -0.71
C HIS A 200 -15.25 6.65 0.40
N GLY A 201 -14.02 7.05 0.75
CA GLY A 201 -13.12 6.33 1.67
C GLY A 201 -13.77 5.83 2.97
N PRO A 202 -14.53 6.65 3.73
CA PRO A 202 -15.20 6.20 4.95
C PRO A 202 -16.26 5.11 4.72
N LEU A 203 -17.01 5.18 3.62
CA LEU A 203 -17.99 4.16 3.26
C LEU A 203 -17.29 2.86 2.86
N TRP A 204 -16.26 2.97 2.01
CA TRP A 204 -15.45 1.83 1.60
C TRP A 204 -14.85 1.10 2.81
N SER A 205 -14.23 1.81 3.76
CA SER A 205 -13.65 1.21 4.97
C SER A 205 -14.70 0.49 5.81
N ARG A 206 -15.85 1.12 6.08
CA ARG A 206 -16.96 0.49 6.82
C ARG A 206 -17.50 -0.77 6.14
N MET A 207 -17.61 -0.76 4.80
CA MET A 207 -18.05 -1.93 4.05
C MET A 207 -17.04 -3.09 4.15
N VAL A 208 -15.73 -2.80 4.00
CA VAL A 208 -14.69 -3.83 4.17
C VAL A 208 -14.71 -4.43 5.57
N ILE A 209 -14.81 -3.59 6.62
CA ILE A 209 -14.93 -4.05 8.02
C ILE A 209 -16.16 -4.95 8.19
N ALA A 210 -17.33 -4.51 7.74
CA ALA A 210 -18.57 -5.27 7.89
C ALA A 210 -18.53 -6.61 7.17
N LEU A 211 -18.04 -6.65 5.93
CA LEU A 211 -17.89 -7.88 5.15
C LEU A 211 -16.88 -8.84 5.79
N ALA A 212 -15.73 -8.34 6.24
CA ALA A 212 -14.69 -9.16 6.85
C ALA A 212 -15.12 -9.69 8.24
N ALA A 213 -15.80 -8.88 9.06
CA ALA A 213 -16.39 -9.33 10.33
C ALA A 213 -17.44 -10.41 10.12
N SER A 214 -18.32 -10.23 9.11
CA SER A 214 -19.34 -11.23 8.76
C SER A 214 -18.72 -12.52 8.21
N ALA A 215 -17.66 -12.43 7.41
CA ALA A 215 -16.91 -13.58 6.92
C ALA A 215 -16.19 -14.33 8.07
N THR A 216 -15.64 -13.60 9.04
CA THR A 216 -15.05 -14.19 10.25
C THR A 216 -16.11 -14.97 11.03
N LEU A 217 -17.27 -14.36 11.25
CA LEU A 217 -18.38 -15.00 11.96
C LEU A 217 -18.86 -16.26 11.24
N VAL A 218 -19.07 -16.22 9.93
CA VAL A 218 -19.53 -17.39 9.16
C VAL A 218 -18.49 -18.53 9.19
N ALA A 219 -17.20 -18.21 9.15
CA ALA A 219 -16.13 -19.20 9.27
C ALA A 219 -16.10 -19.83 10.67
N ALA A 220 -16.21 -19.03 11.73
CA ALA A 220 -16.29 -19.50 13.11
C ALA A 220 -17.49 -20.43 13.35
N LEU A 221 -18.67 -20.03 12.85
CA LEU A 221 -19.88 -20.86 12.91
C LEU A 221 -19.71 -22.18 12.12
N GLY A 222 -19.11 -22.10 10.94
CA GLY A 222 -18.83 -23.26 10.10
C GLY A 222 -17.90 -24.27 10.79
N LEU A 223 -16.81 -23.76 11.40
CA LEU A 223 -15.90 -24.59 12.21
C LEU A 223 -16.61 -25.24 13.40
N THR A 224 -17.40 -24.48 14.16
CA THR A 224 -18.19 -25.01 15.29
C THR A 224 -19.11 -26.10 14.86
N ILE A 225 -19.88 -25.91 13.76
CA ILE A 225 -20.79 -26.90 13.21
C ILE A 225 -20.02 -28.13 12.70
N GLY A 226 -18.88 -27.89 12.02
CA GLY A 226 -17.99 -28.93 11.52
C GLY A 226 -17.48 -29.84 12.64
N MET A 227 -16.96 -29.25 13.72
CA MET A 227 -16.48 -29.98 14.91
C MET A 227 -17.59 -30.75 15.59
N TRP A 228 -18.79 -30.18 15.74
CA TRP A 228 -19.94 -30.89 16.32
C TRP A 228 -20.45 -32.05 15.49
N THR A 229 -20.26 -32.02 14.20
CA THR A 229 -20.72 -33.08 13.28
C THR A 229 -19.64 -34.10 12.96
N PHE A 230 -18.39 -33.79 13.25
CA PHE A 230 -17.29 -34.73 13.05
C PHE A 230 -17.28 -35.80 14.11
N SER A 231 -17.22 -37.09 13.69
CA SER A 231 -17.17 -38.24 14.58
C SER A 231 -15.85 -39.01 14.40
N PRO A 232 -14.94 -38.97 15.33
CA PRO A 232 -13.70 -39.76 15.30
C PRO A 232 -14.00 -41.27 15.24
N SER A 233 -15.08 -41.71 15.93
CA SER A 233 -15.53 -43.09 16.02
C SER A 233 -16.37 -43.58 14.83
N ARG A 234 -16.44 -42.82 13.71
CA ARG A 234 -17.16 -43.21 12.48
C ARG A 234 -18.62 -43.59 12.71
N ARG A 235 -19.39 -42.80 13.47
CA ARG A 235 -20.78 -43.05 13.85
C ARG A 235 -21.78 -43.03 12.69
N TYR A 236 -21.39 -42.54 11.52
CA TYR A 236 -22.30 -42.43 10.38
C TYR A 236 -22.02 -43.52 9.34
N TRP A 237 -23.02 -43.86 8.54
CA TRP A 237 -22.91 -44.90 7.53
C TRP A 237 -23.21 -44.39 6.13
N HIS A 238 -22.34 -44.68 5.17
CA HIS A 238 -22.56 -44.43 3.76
C HIS A 238 -22.21 -45.65 2.93
N ALA A 239 -23.17 -46.09 2.11
CA ALA A 239 -22.99 -47.26 1.24
C ALA A 239 -22.42 -48.49 1.99
N GLY A 240 -22.91 -48.76 3.18
CA GLY A 240 -22.45 -49.88 4.00
C GLY A 240 -21.12 -49.64 4.75
N MET A 241 -20.48 -48.48 4.58
CA MET A 241 -19.21 -48.18 5.26
C MET A 241 -19.36 -47.11 6.34
N PRO A 242 -18.67 -47.28 7.49
CA PRO A 242 -18.66 -46.28 8.55
C PRO A 242 -17.85 -45.05 8.17
N VAL A 243 -18.42 -43.86 8.31
CA VAL A 243 -17.78 -42.57 7.96
C VAL A 243 -17.80 -41.60 9.13
N ARG A 244 -16.91 -40.62 9.07
CA ARG A 244 -16.73 -39.60 10.12
C ARG A 244 -17.64 -38.37 9.98
N ILE A 245 -18.22 -38.16 8.77
CA ILE A 245 -19.00 -36.95 8.42
C ILE A 245 -20.37 -37.41 7.87
N PRO A 246 -21.51 -36.83 8.37
CA PRO A 246 -22.86 -37.30 8.01
C PRO A 246 -23.35 -36.84 6.62
N TYR A 247 -22.54 -36.08 5.91
CA TYR A 247 -22.94 -35.42 4.66
C TYR A 247 -22.53 -36.21 3.42
N ARG A 248 -23.23 -35.98 2.29
CA ARG A 248 -22.95 -36.53 0.96
C ARG A 248 -22.76 -35.41 -0.06
N GLY A 249 -22.17 -35.73 -1.21
CA GLY A 249 -21.97 -34.78 -2.32
C GLY A 249 -21.23 -33.50 -1.90
N TRP A 250 -21.68 -32.37 -2.40
CA TRP A 250 -21.06 -31.09 -2.16
C TRP A 250 -20.99 -30.65 -0.67
N LYS A 251 -22.02 -31.06 0.12
CA LYS A 251 -21.99 -30.79 1.58
C LYS A 251 -20.87 -31.56 2.28
N ARG A 252 -20.51 -32.75 1.81
CA ARG A 252 -19.39 -33.51 2.37
C ARG A 252 -18.07 -32.82 2.08
N TRP A 253 -17.84 -32.39 0.83
CA TRP A 253 -16.62 -31.66 0.46
C TRP A 253 -16.51 -30.34 1.18
N HIS A 254 -17.62 -29.60 1.27
CA HIS A 254 -17.65 -28.35 2.06
C HIS A 254 -17.27 -28.60 3.52
N ALA A 255 -17.78 -29.63 4.16
CA ALA A 255 -17.45 -29.97 5.54
C ALA A 255 -15.98 -30.40 5.71
N ILE A 256 -15.45 -31.21 4.79
CA ILE A 256 -14.04 -31.64 4.82
C ILE A 256 -13.10 -30.43 4.66
N LEU A 257 -13.30 -29.65 3.60
CA LEU A 257 -12.49 -28.46 3.36
C LEU A 257 -12.64 -27.41 4.47
N GLY A 258 -13.87 -27.25 5.00
CA GLY A 258 -14.14 -26.37 6.12
C GLY A 258 -13.43 -26.77 7.41
N LEU A 259 -13.32 -28.07 7.70
CA LEU A 259 -12.55 -28.56 8.85
C LEU A 259 -11.03 -28.41 8.66
N LEU A 260 -10.54 -28.61 7.43
CA LEU A 260 -9.10 -28.51 7.14
C LEU A 260 -8.61 -27.04 7.06
N LEU A 261 -9.41 -26.17 6.46
CA LEU A 261 -8.99 -24.81 6.09
C LEU A 261 -9.76 -23.71 6.83
N GLY A 262 -10.78 -24.07 7.61
CA GLY A 262 -11.67 -23.10 8.24
C GLY A 262 -10.96 -22.19 9.23
N VAL A 263 -9.93 -22.69 9.93
CA VAL A 263 -9.09 -21.84 10.82
C VAL A 263 -8.36 -20.79 9.99
N ALA A 264 -7.73 -21.17 8.89
CA ALA A 264 -7.05 -20.25 8.00
C ALA A 264 -8.03 -19.23 7.39
N ALA A 265 -9.20 -19.68 6.93
CA ALA A 265 -10.24 -18.81 6.39
C ALA A 265 -10.75 -17.79 7.43
N MET A 266 -10.97 -18.24 8.67
CA MET A 266 -11.39 -17.38 9.78
C MET A 266 -10.31 -16.36 10.14
N THR A 267 -9.06 -16.80 10.31
CA THR A 267 -7.95 -15.90 10.68
C THR A 267 -7.64 -14.91 9.57
N TRP A 268 -7.76 -15.28 8.31
CA TRP A 268 -7.55 -14.36 7.19
C TRP A 268 -8.67 -13.34 7.06
N ALA A 269 -9.92 -13.71 7.22
CA ALA A 269 -11.03 -12.76 7.24
C ALA A 269 -10.88 -11.78 8.43
N PHE A 270 -10.55 -12.29 9.62
CA PHE A 270 -10.32 -11.49 10.82
C PHE A 270 -9.13 -10.54 10.65
N SER A 271 -7.99 -11.03 10.20
CA SER A 271 -6.80 -10.21 10.00
C SER A 271 -6.97 -9.20 8.87
N GLY A 272 -7.73 -9.55 7.82
CA GLY A 272 -8.12 -8.60 6.77
C GLY A 272 -8.99 -7.45 7.31
N MET A 273 -9.89 -7.72 8.26
CA MET A 273 -10.63 -6.67 8.97
C MET A 273 -9.68 -5.72 9.73
N LEU A 274 -8.66 -6.26 10.38
CA LEU A 274 -7.68 -5.46 11.14
C LEU A 274 -6.84 -4.54 10.26
N SER A 275 -6.73 -4.79 8.96
CA SER A 275 -6.06 -3.88 8.02
C SER A 275 -6.72 -2.50 7.93
N MET A 276 -7.99 -2.40 8.33
CA MET A 276 -8.77 -1.16 8.34
C MET A 276 -8.73 -0.41 9.68
N ASP A 277 -7.91 -0.87 10.63
CA ASP A 277 -7.81 -0.33 11.99
C ASP A 277 -9.18 -0.08 12.66
N PRO A 278 -10.05 -1.12 12.74
CA PRO A 278 -11.41 -0.99 13.28
C PRO A 278 -11.45 -0.70 14.78
N PHE A 279 -10.34 -0.97 15.48
CA PHE A 279 -10.19 -0.80 16.93
C PHE A 279 -8.97 0.08 17.21
N PRO A 280 -9.14 1.43 17.17
CA PRO A 280 -8.03 2.33 17.51
C PRO A 280 -7.59 2.04 18.96
N LEU A 281 -6.37 1.55 19.12
CA LEU A 281 -5.82 1.23 20.42
C LEU A 281 -5.47 2.52 21.16
N PRO A 282 -5.90 2.69 22.42
CA PRO A 282 -5.52 3.83 23.24
C PRO A 282 -4.00 3.77 23.55
N GLY A 283 -3.41 4.91 23.75
CA GLY A 283 -1.99 5.06 24.13
C GLY A 283 -1.36 6.27 23.45
N ASP A 284 -0.28 6.74 24.00
CA ASP A 284 0.46 7.84 23.43
C ASP A 284 1.08 7.43 22.10
N PRO A 285 1.02 8.27 21.07
CA PRO A 285 1.74 8.02 19.84
C PRO A 285 3.24 7.98 20.14
N PRO A 286 4.05 7.19 19.41
CA PRO A 286 5.49 7.28 19.52
C PRO A 286 5.95 8.71 19.22
N GLN A 287 7.06 9.15 19.81
CA GLN A 287 7.63 10.50 19.62
C GLN A 287 8.19 10.72 18.19
N THR A 288 7.44 10.21 17.21
CA THR A 288 7.85 10.19 15.80
C THR A 288 8.03 11.59 15.24
N GLY A 289 7.14 12.53 15.62
CA GLY A 289 7.20 13.91 15.14
C GLY A 289 8.48 14.62 15.59
N HIS A 290 8.87 14.50 16.84
CA HIS A 290 10.12 15.11 17.35
C HIS A 290 11.36 14.48 16.73
N ILE A 291 11.34 13.17 16.48
CA ILE A 291 12.45 12.49 15.81
C ILE A 291 12.54 12.95 14.34
N GLU A 292 11.40 13.00 13.64
CA GLU A 292 11.38 13.50 12.27
C GLU A 292 11.86 14.94 12.16
N GLU A 293 11.43 15.82 13.09
CA GLU A 293 11.87 17.21 13.16
C GLU A 293 13.37 17.33 13.46
N THR A 294 13.92 16.50 14.36
CA THR A 294 15.36 16.50 14.66
C THR A 294 16.18 15.94 13.49
N LEU A 295 15.68 14.91 12.82
CA LEU A 295 16.36 14.32 11.66
C LEU A 295 16.20 15.17 10.40
N ARG A 296 15.12 15.97 10.30
CA ARG A 296 14.78 16.81 9.16
C ARG A 296 14.05 18.06 9.62
N GLY A 297 14.82 19.00 10.18
CA GLY A 297 14.30 20.28 10.65
C GLY A 297 13.83 21.18 9.52
N THR A 298 13.09 22.21 9.89
CA THR A 298 12.58 23.25 8.99
C THR A 298 13.73 24.13 8.50
N ILE A 299 13.86 24.29 7.20
CA ILE A 299 14.92 25.03 6.51
C ILE A 299 14.51 26.49 6.48
N GLN A 300 15.34 27.38 7.02
CA GLN A 300 15.18 28.82 6.91
C GLN A 300 15.83 29.32 5.61
N ARG A 301 15.40 30.49 5.14
CA ARG A 301 15.83 31.12 3.88
C ARG A 301 17.33 31.20 3.74
N ASP A 302 18.04 31.60 4.80
CA ASP A 302 19.48 31.88 4.85
C ASP A 302 20.36 30.69 5.26
N THR A 303 19.72 29.53 5.55
CA THR A 303 20.39 28.32 6.08
C THR A 303 21.56 27.84 5.20
N PHE A 304 21.49 28.07 3.89
CA PHE A 304 22.46 27.55 2.93
C PHE A 304 23.30 28.64 2.23
N ASP A 305 23.36 29.84 2.76
CA ASP A 305 24.09 30.94 2.16
C ASP A 305 25.61 30.70 2.11
N ALA A 306 26.17 29.92 3.05
CA ALA A 306 27.61 29.63 3.10
C ALA A 306 28.09 28.71 1.95
N LEU A 307 27.23 27.90 1.36
CA LEU A 307 27.53 27.03 0.21
C LEU A 307 26.29 26.92 -0.66
N THR A 308 26.36 27.42 -1.88
CA THR A 308 25.21 27.31 -2.81
C THR A 308 25.01 25.87 -3.32
N PRO A 309 23.80 25.49 -3.75
CA PRO A 309 23.55 24.16 -4.35
C PRO A 309 24.45 23.85 -5.55
N ALA A 310 24.72 24.84 -6.41
CA ALA A 310 25.66 24.70 -7.54
C ALA A 310 27.07 24.37 -7.07
N ALA A 311 27.60 25.10 -6.07
CA ALA A 311 28.91 24.86 -5.50
C ALA A 311 29.01 23.49 -4.79
N ALA A 312 27.96 23.09 -4.06
CA ALA A 312 27.88 21.78 -3.45
C ALA A 312 27.91 20.64 -4.50
N LEU A 313 27.18 20.78 -5.60
CA LEU A 313 27.21 19.84 -6.71
C LEU A 313 28.59 19.80 -7.40
N ALA A 314 29.21 20.95 -7.61
CA ALA A 314 30.54 21.06 -8.21
C ALA A 314 31.63 20.35 -7.37
N SER A 315 31.49 20.33 -6.03
CA SER A 315 32.44 19.62 -5.15
C SER A 315 32.44 18.09 -5.37
N LEU A 316 31.41 17.52 -6.03
CA LEU A 316 31.33 16.10 -6.38
C LEU A 316 32.02 15.77 -7.72
N GLY A 317 32.63 16.75 -8.40
CA GLY A 317 33.32 16.56 -9.66
C GLY A 317 32.39 16.07 -10.77
N ASN A 318 32.77 15.01 -11.44
CA ASN A 318 32.01 14.45 -12.58
C ASN A 318 30.86 13.53 -12.20
N ALA A 319 30.48 13.48 -10.90
CA ALA A 319 29.39 12.60 -10.47
C ALA A 319 28.05 13.11 -11.02
N LYS A 320 27.32 12.24 -11.70
CA LYS A 320 25.98 12.56 -12.23
C LYS A 320 24.95 12.52 -11.09
N VAL A 321 24.51 13.68 -10.66
CA VAL A 321 23.52 13.85 -9.60
C VAL A 321 22.15 14.04 -10.22
N LYS A 322 21.14 13.27 -9.78
CA LYS A 322 19.74 13.41 -10.22
C LYS A 322 18.90 14.30 -9.32
N GLN A 323 19.24 14.35 -8.03
CA GLN A 323 18.51 15.13 -7.03
C GLN A 323 19.46 15.58 -5.93
N LEU A 324 19.29 16.81 -5.47
CA LEU A 324 19.99 17.39 -4.33
C LEU A 324 18.95 17.85 -3.31
N ASP A 325 18.81 17.13 -2.21
CA ASP A 325 17.98 17.54 -1.07
C ASP A 325 18.79 18.51 -0.19
N CYS A 326 18.21 19.66 0.14
CA CYS A 326 18.67 20.53 1.20
C CYS A 326 18.02 20.06 2.50
N VAL A 327 18.80 19.74 3.52
CA VAL A 327 18.29 19.14 4.76
C VAL A 327 18.93 19.73 5.99
N LEU A 328 18.17 19.79 7.07
CA LEU A 328 18.66 20.18 8.39
C LEU A 328 18.66 18.93 9.28
N VAL A 329 19.84 18.42 9.62
CA VAL A 329 19.98 17.19 10.43
C VAL A 329 20.61 17.57 11.78
N GLY A 330 19.83 17.49 12.86
CA GLY A 330 20.27 17.92 14.19
C GLY A 330 20.73 19.40 14.19
N ALA A 331 19.97 20.26 13.55
CA ALA A 331 20.27 21.67 13.32
C ALA A 331 21.52 21.94 12.42
N GLN A 332 22.14 20.91 11.84
CA GLN A 332 23.24 21.07 10.88
C GLN A 332 22.71 21.07 9.44
N PRO A 333 22.94 22.14 8.67
CA PRO A 333 22.57 22.17 7.27
C PRO A 333 23.50 21.30 6.45
N LEU A 334 22.91 20.44 5.63
CA LEU A 334 23.59 19.46 4.79
C LEU A 334 22.89 19.33 3.45
N TYR A 335 23.64 19.02 2.42
CA TYR A 335 23.09 18.54 1.16
C TYR A 335 23.14 17.02 1.08
N VAL A 336 22.08 16.40 0.58
CA VAL A 336 22.05 14.97 0.26
C VAL A 336 21.85 14.83 -1.24
N ALA A 337 22.94 14.50 -1.93
CA ALA A 337 22.92 14.27 -3.37
C ALA A 337 22.61 12.81 -3.67
N THR A 338 21.61 12.55 -4.50
CA THR A 338 21.32 11.21 -5.05
C THR A 338 21.91 11.10 -6.45
N LEU A 339 22.82 10.15 -6.61
CA LEU A 339 23.53 9.91 -7.86
C LEU A 339 22.71 9.07 -8.84
N GLU A 340 23.12 9.08 -10.11
CA GLU A 340 22.54 8.21 -11.15
C GLU A 340 22.67 6.70 -10.83
N SER A 341 23.76 6.32 -10.11
CA SER A 341 23.94 4.94 -9.61
C SER A 341 22.93 4.51 -8.53
N GLY A 342 22.15 5.46 -7.97
CA GLY A 342 21.31 5.26 -6.79
C GLY A 342 22.04 5.44 -5.46
N ASP A 343 23.36 5.67 -5.47
CA ASP A 343 24.13 6.02 -4.27
C ASP A 343 23.83 7.45 -3.82
N THR A 344 24.17 7.74 -2.57
CA THR A 344 24.05 9.09 -2.00
C THR A 344 25.38 9.66 -1.59
N ARG A 345 25.49 11.00 -1.59
CA ARG A 345 26.59 11.74 -1.00
C ARG A 345 26.01 12.83 -0.09
N ILE A 346 26.50 12.88 1.13
CA ILE A 346 26.14 13.90 2.11
C ILE A 346 27.23 14.93 2.11
N ILE A 347 26.89 16.19 1.82
CA ILE A 347 27.87 17.29 1.68
C ILE A 347 27.60 18.29 2.79
N SER A 348 28.62 18.60 3.59
CA SER A 348 28.57 19.69 4.58
C SER A 348 28.70 21.05 3.92
N LEU A 349 28.34 22.13 4.61
CA LEU A 349 28.55 23.49 4.10
C LEU A 349 30.05 23.87 3.95
N THR A 350 30.98 23.06 4.47
CA THR A 350 32.40 23.16 4.22
C THR A 350 32.87 22.43 2.96
N GLY A 351 31.94 21.81 2.21
CA GLY A 351 32.26 21.08 0.98
C GLY A 351 32.77 19.65 1.21
N VAL A 352 32.86 19.18 2.45
CA VAL A 352 33.30 17.83 2.76
C VAL A 352 32.14 16.84 2.48
N ALA A 353 32.42 15.86 1.61
CA ALA A 353 31.45 14.84 1.22
C ALA A 353 31.71 13.50 1.93
N ARG A 354 30.63 12.82 2.36
CA ARG A 354 30.64 11.47 2.94
C ARG A 354 29.48 10.65 2.37
N SER A 355 29.52 9.33 2.51
CA SER A 355 28.51 8.43 1.94
C SER A 355 27.35 8.14 2.89
N SER A 356 27.54 8.24 4.20
CA SER A 356 26.53 7.94 5.22
C SER A 356 26.86 8.60 6.55
N PHE A 357 25.85 8.63 7.41
CA PHE A 357 26.02 8.92 8.84
C PHE A 357 26.50 7.68 9.58
N GLU A 358 27.31 7.88 10.62
CA GLU A 358 27.73 6.82 11.52
C GLU A 358 26.62 6.48 12.55
N VAL A 359 26.61 5.22 13.03
CA VAL A 359 25.63 4.77 14.03
C VAL A 359 25.60 5.65 15.28
N PRO A 360 26.72 6.06 15.88
CA PRO A 360 26.72 6.94 17.06
C PRO A 360 26.09 8.32 16.77
N GLN A 361 26.29 8.86 15.57
CA GLN A 361 25.71 10.16 15.17
C GLN A 361 24.18 10.09 15.14
N ILE A 362 23.63 9.05 14.51
CA ILE A 362 22.18 8.82 14.45
C ILE A 362 21.61 8.57 15.84
N ALA A 363 22.32 7.77 16.68
CA ALA A 363 21.90 7.50 18.04
C ALA A 363 21.82 8.80 18.88
N ALA A 364 22.83 9.68 18.76
CA ALA A 364 22.84 10.95 19.44
C ALA A 364 21.71 11.90 19.00
N LEU A 365 21.38 11.94 17.69
CA LEU A 365 20.26 12.70 17.16
C LEU A 365 18.93 12.22 17.75
N VAL A 366 18.72 10.91 17.79
CA VAL A 366 17.50 10.34 18.38
C VAL A 366 17.45 10.59 19.87
N ALA A 367 18.57 10.43 20.59
CA ALA A 367 18.64 10.69 22.03
C ALA A 367 18.24 12.16 22.36
N ALA A 368 18.68 13.10 21.55
CA ALA A 368 18.30 14.52 21.71
C ALA A 368 16.81 14.77 21.48
N ALA A 369 16.17 13.97 20.61
CA ALA A 369 14.76 14.11 20.25
C ALA A 369 13.78 13.46 21.24
N VAL A 370 14.25 12.47 22.04
CA VAL A 370 13.35 11.61 22.83
C VAL A 370 13.43 11.84 24.34
N LEU A 371 14.08 12.89 24.78
CA LEU A 371 14.13 13.23 26.20
C LEU A 371 12.71 13.35 26.81
N PRO A 372 12.46 12.77 28.02
CA PRO A 372 13.40 12.13 28.95
C PRO A 372 13.67 10.63 28.70
N ASP A 373 13.16 10.01 27.65
CA ASP A 373 13.39 8.61 27.34
C ASP A 373 14.86 8.36 26.97
N GLU A 374 15.38 7.21 27.34
CA GLU A 374 16.76 6.86 27.07
C GLU A 374 16.89 5.94 25.85
N VAL A 375 17.93 6.16 25.07
CA VAL A 375 18.34 5.23 24.02
C VAL A 375 18.96 3.99 24.65
N ALA A 376 18.24 2.87 24.61
CA ALA A 376 18.71 1.58 25.13
C ALA A 376 19.77 0.92 24.23
N GLY A 377 19.87 1.35 22.98
CA GLY A 377 20.92 0.89 22.07
C GLY A 377 20.65 1.26 20.61
N ALA A 378 21.73 1.31 19.85
CA ALA A 378 21.71 1.54 18.42
C ALA A 378 22.56 0.51 17.69
N THR A 379 22.06 0.00 16.56
CA THR A 379 22.74 -1.04 15.77
C THR A 379 22.49 -0.83 14.29
N ARG A 380 23.49 -1.05 13.45
CA ARG A 380 23.31 -1.14 12.00
C ARG A 380 22.71 -2.50 11.64
N LEU A 381 21.70 -2.48 10.80
CA LEU A 381 21.08 -3.67 10.22
C LEU A 381 21.33 -3.69 8.72
N ASP A 382 21.97 -4.75 8.25
CA ASP A 382 22.22 -4.98 6.82
C ASP A 382 21.20 -5.96 6.22
N ALA A 383 20.26 -6.44 7.03
CA ALA A 383 19.17 -7.33 6.63
C ALA A 383 17.87 -6.96 7.35
N TYR A 384 16.75 -7.29 6.73
CA TYR A 384 15.43 -7.11 7.34
C TYR A 384 15.29 -7.93 8.61
N ASP A 385 14.67 -7.33 9.63
CA ASP A 385 14.31 -8.00 10.88
C ASP A 385 12.78 -8.25 10.96
N ARG A 386 12.31 -8.77 12.12
CA ARG A 386 10.88 -9.08 12.31
C ARG A 386 9.96 -7.87 12.40
N TYR A 387 10.47 -6.65 12.55
CA TYR A 387 9.70 -5.41 12.66
C TYR A 387 9.90 -4.50 11.46
N TYR A 388 11.06 -4.55 10.84
CA TYR A 388 11.40 -3.86 9.61
C TYR A 388 11.52 -4.88 8.50
N LEU A 389 10.39 -5.18 7.88
CA LEU A 389 10.29 -6.23 6.86
C LEU A 389 9.64 -5.66 5.60
N ASP A 390 10.16 -6.06 4.45
CA ASP A 390 9.55 -5.77 3.17
C ASP A 390 9.66 -6.99 2.25
N ARG A 391 8.51 -7.53 1.88
CA ARG A 391 8.40 -8.67 0.96
C ARG A 391 9.08 -8.43 -0.39
N ARG A 392 9.03 -7.19 -0.87
CA ARG A 392 9.56 -6.79 -2.17
C ARG A 392 10.98 -6.23 -2.10
N ARG A 393 11.53 -6.12 -0.90
CA ARG A 393 12.87 -5.57 -0.66
C ARG A 393 13.05 -4.14 -1.21
N GLY A 394 11.97 -3.36 -1.25
CA GLY A 394 11.99 -1.97 -1.68
C GLY A 394 12.37 -0.99 -0.56
N ARG A 395 12.27 -1.41 0.71
CA ARG A 395 12.73 -0.59 1.82
C ARG A 395 14.26 -0.54 1.86
N PRO A 396 14.86 0.63 2.19
CA PRO A 396 16.30 0.79 2.16
C PRO A 396 17.02 -0.12 3.18
N LEU A 397 18.19 -0.61 2.78
CA LEU A 397 19.19 -1.25 3.60
C LEU A 397 20.57 -0.73 3.18
N PRO A 398 21.54 -0.62 4.09
CA PRO A 398 21.42 -0.80 5.54
C PRO A 398 20.58 0.28 6.21
N VAL A 399 20.06 -0.01 7.41
CA VAL A 399 19.42 0.97 8.29
C VAL A 399 20.04 0.96 9.66
N VAL A 400 19.94 2.08 10.39
CA VAL A 400 20.29 2.14 11.81
C VAL A 400 19.01 1.94 12.62
N LEU A 401 18.97 0.86 13.38
CA LEU A 401 17.94 0.59 14.38
C LEU A 401 18.33 1.27 15.69
N VAL A 402 17.52 2.22 16.14
CA VAL A 402 17.61 2.81 17.48
C VAL A 402 16.46 2.29 18.33
N ARG A 403 16.77 1.76 19.51
CA ARG A 403 15.81 1.22 20.47
C ARG A 403 15.74 2.11 21.69
N LEU A 404 14.54 2.42 22.14
CA LEU A 404 14.33 3.15 23.38
C LEU A 404 14.08 2.20 24.55
N GLY A 405 14.35 2.69 25.76
CA GLY A 405 14.02 2.05 27.03
C GLY A 405 12.58 2.34 27.50
N ASP A 406 11.74 2.94 26.65
CA ASP A 406 10.37 3.29 26.94
C ASP A 406 9.45 2.08 27.13
N ARG A 407 8.27 2.28 27.77
CA ARG A 407 7.26 1.24 27.98
C ARG A 407 6.74 0.64 26.66
N GLY A 408 6.82 1.41 25.58
CA GLY A 408 6.39 1.01 24.24
C GLY A 408 7.40 0.13 23.52
N ALA A 409 8.61 -0.07 24.08
CA ALA A 409 9.72 -0.75 23.41
C ALA A 409 9.95 -0.24 21.99
N SER A 410 9.92 1.10 21.86
CA SER A 410 9.96 1.81 20.57
C SER A 410 11.24 1.52 19.80
N ARG A 411 11.08 1.36 18.50
CA ARG A 411 12.15 1.06 17.55
C ARG A 411 12.04 2.00 16.37
N PHE A 412 13.10 2.72 16.10
CA PHE A 412 13.19 3.65 14.99
C PHE A 412 14.24 3.13 14.01
N TYR A 413 13.84 3.01 12.75
CA TYR A 413 14.71 2.58 11.66
C TYR A 413 15.01 3.80 10.81
N ILE A 414 16.27 4.19 10.78
CA ILE A 414 16.73 5.41 10.14
C ILE A 414 17.69 5.02 9.02
N ASP A 415 17.46 5.54 7.83
CA ASP A 415 18.35 5.37 6.71
C ASP A 415 19.63 6.23 6.93
N PRO A 416 20.81 5.61 7.10
CA PRO A 416 22.04 6.35 7.34
C PRO A 416 22.51 7.16 6.12
N LYS A 417 22.00 6.89 4.93
CA LYS A 417 22.36 7.62 3.71
C LYS A 417 21.63 8.94 3.56
N THR A 418 20.46 9.07 4.17
CA THR A 418 19.57 10.23 3.98
C THR A 418 19.10 10.87 5.28
N ALA A 419 19.43 10.30 6.44
CA ALA A 419 18.87 10.62 7.75
C ALA A 419 17.34 10.59 7.81
N ARG A 420 16.68 9.83 6.95
CA ARG A 420 15.21 9.68 6.96
C ARG A 420 14.77 8.58 7.90
N LEU A 421 13.71 8.84 8.65
CA LEU A 421 12.97 7.82 9.36
C LEU A 421 12.21 6.95 8.35
N VAL A 422 12.61 5.68 8.22
CA VAL A 422 12.08 4.75 7.21
C VAL A 422 11.23 3.65 7.80
N GLY A 423 11.17 3.57 9.12
CA GLY A 423 10.30 2.64 9.83
C GLY A 423 10.21 2.95 11.31
N VAL A 424 9.03 2.71 11.87
CA VAL A 424 8.76 2.82 13.31
C VAL A 424 8.03 1.57 13.74
N TYR A 425 8.44 1.02 14.88
CA TYR A 425 7.68 0.01 15.60
C TYR A 425 7.55 0.43 17.06
N HIS A 426 6.36 0.29 17.58
CA HIS A 426 6.00 0.54 18.96
C HIS A 426 5.07 -0.58 19.42
N ALA A 427 5.00 -0.89 20.71
CA ALA A 427 4.13 -1.96 21.22
C ALA A 427 2.67 -1.84 20.74
N ARG A 428 2.18 -0.61 20.53
CA ARG A 428 0.88 -0.32 19.93
C ARG A 428 0.70 -0.90 18.52
N ASN A 429 1.78 -1.03 17.75
CA ASN A 429 1.74 -1.62 16.41
C ASN A 429 1.70 -3.16 16.43
N TRP A 430 1.61 -3.80 17.64
CA TRP A 430 1.63 -5.24 17.77
C TRP A 430 0.48 -5.90 16.97
N VAL A 431 -0.73 -5.35 17.07
CA VAL A 431 -1.90 -5.85 16.33
C VAL A 431 -1.64 -5.82 14.83
N THR A 432 -1.22 -4.66 14.31
CA THR A 432 -0.91 -4.51 12.89
C THR A 432 0.24 -5.43 12.47
N ARG A 433 1.32 -5.51 13.25
CA ARG A 433 2.47 -6.33 12.90
C ARG A 433 2.18 -7.82 12.93
N TRP A 434 1.51 -8.33 13.97
CA TRP A 434 1.36 -9.76 14.18
C TRP A 434 0.00 -10.29 13.76
N LEU A 435 -1.08 -9.61 14.10
CA LEU A 435 -2.42 -10.06 13.73
C LEU A 435 -2.80 -9.71 12.29
N TYR A 436 -2.31 -8.57 11.76
CA TYR A 436 -2.51 -8.28 10.34
C TYR A 436 -1.35 -8.84 9.51
N HIS A 437 -0.17 -8.24 9.48
CA HIS A 437 0.91 -8.70 8.60
C HIS A 437 1.32 -10.16 8.87
N GLY A 438 1.42 -10.58 10.14
CA GLY A 438 1.78 -11.95 10.50
C GLY A 438 0.76 -12.98 10.04
N LEU A 439 -0.52 -12.81 10.37
CA LEU A 439 -1.56 -13.79 10.03
C LEU A 439 -2.09 -13.65 8.61
N HIS A 440 -2.21 -12.42 8.09
CA HIS A 440 -2.80 -12.20 6.76
C HIS A 440 -1.83 -12.49 5.63
N SER A 441 -0.59 -12.00 5.76
CA SER A 441 0.42 -12.15 4.70
C SER A 441 1.49 -13.19 5.00
N LEU A 442 1.47 -13.80 6.19
CA LEU A 442 2.52 -14.68 6.71
C LEU A 442 3.92 -14.02 6.63
N ASP A 443 3.97 -12.74 7.03
CA ASP A 443 5.16 -11.89 6.97
C ASP A 443 6.18 -12.25 8.06
N PHE A 444 6.83 -13.40 7.89
CA PHE A 444 7.88 -13.87 8.78
C PHE A 444 9.23 -13.87 8.06
N PRO A 445 10.31 -13.26 8.63
CA PRO A 445 11.61 -13.15 7.96
C PRO A 445 12.18 -14.50 7.51
N TRP A 446 12.04 -15.54 8.34
CA TRP A 446 12.51 -16.88 8.03
C TRP A 446 11.78 -17.49 6.83
N LEU A 447 10.48 -17.18 6.65
CA LEU A 447 9.67 -17.69 5.55
C LEU A 447 10.02 -16.96 4.25
N TYR A 448 10.27 -15.64 4.29
CA TYR A 448 10.69 -14.87 3.12
C TYR A 448 12.13 -15.13 2.68
N ARG A 449 12.97 -15.55 3.59
CA ARG A 449 14.34 -15.98 3.23
C ARG A 449 14.32 -17.13 2.23
N TYR A 450 13.31 -17.98 2.32
CA TYR A 450 13.05 -19.09 1.41
C TYR A 450 11.79 -18.80 0.60
N ARG A 451 11.86 -17.86 -0.34
CA ARG A 451 10.73 -17.38 -1.13
C ARG A 451 9.86 -18.51 -1.72
N PRO A 452 10.40 -19.58 -2.35
CA PRO A 452 9.55 -20.67 -2.87
C PRO A 452 8.68 -21.32 -1.80
N LEU A 453 9.16 -21.45 -0.56
CA LEU A 453 8.39 -22.02 0.55
C LEU A 453 7.20 -21.12 0.93
N TRP A 454 7.40 -19.80 0.97
CA TRP A 454 6.31 -18.85 1.23
C TRP A 454 5.24 -18.94 0.14
N ASP A 455 5.64 -18.97 -1.14
CA ASP A 455 4.73 -19.07 -2.29
C ASP A 455 3.92 -20.38 -2.24
N VAL A 456 4.54 -21.51 -1.91
CA VAL A 456 3.87 -22.81 -1.79
C VAL A 456 2.87 -22.83 -0.63
N ILE A 457 3.26 -22.31 0.54
CA ILE A 457 2.39 -22.30 1.72
C ILE A 457 1.19 -21.37 1.49
N VAL A 458 1.43 -20.11 1.13
CA VAL A 458 0.35 -19.13 0.95
C VAL A 458 -0.52 -19.52 -0.25
N GLY A 459 0.09 -19.89 -1.37
CA GLY A 459 -0.62 -20.34 -2.57
C GLY A 459 -1.47 -21.60 -2.32
N GLY A 460 -0.94 -22.58 -1.56
CA GLY A 460 -1.66 -23.77 -1.16
C GLY A 460 -2.90 -23.46 -0.33
N PHE A 461 -2.77 -22.59 0.68
CA PHE A 461 -3.92 -22.15 1.46
C PHE A 461 -4.93 -21.34 0.64
N MET A 462 -4.47 -20.45 -0.25
CA MET A 462 -5.35 -19.68 -1.14
C MET A 462 -6.12 -20.57 -2.09
N LEU A 463 -5.46 -21.55 -2.72
CA LEU A 463 -6.12 -22.53 -3.59
C LEU A 463 -7.13 -23.39 -2.82
N GLY A 464 -6.74 -23.86 -1.64
CA GLY A 464 -7.63 -24.61 -0.76
C GLY A 464 -8.84 -23.79 -0.32
N GLY A 465 -8.64 -22.54 0.08
CA GLY A 465 -9.70 -21.59 0.41
C GLY A 465 -10.62 -21.31 -0.78
N THR A 466 -10.05 -21.15 -1.98
CA THR A 466 -10.82 -21.01 -3.22
C THR A 466 -11.68 -22.26 -3.47
N ALA A 467 -11.13 -23.46 -3.29
CA ALA A 467 -11.89 -24.72 -3.41
C ALA A 467 -13.02 -24.82 -2.39
N LEU A 468 -12.78 -24.43 -1.12
CA LEU A 468 -13.82 -24.32 -0.11
C LEU A 468 -14.95 -23.38 -0.55
N CYS A 469 -14.59 -22.22 -1.08
CA CYS A 469 -15.54 -21.22 -1.57
C CYS A 469 -16.31 -21.70 -2.81
N CYS A 470 -15.70 -22.47 -3.72
CA CYS A 470 -16.42 -23.12 -4.83
C CYS A 470 -17.53 -24.03 -4.31
N THR A 471 -17.25 -24.85 -3.28
CA THR A 471 -18.29 -25.67 -2.66
C THR A 471 -19.41 -24.84 -2.01
N SER A 472 -19.03 -23.68 -1.42
CA SER A 472 -19.99 -22.73 -0.84
C SER A 472 -20.90 -22.11 -1.89
N LEU A 473 -20.36 -21.71 -3.05
CA LEU A 473 -21.15 -21.17 -4.17
C LEU A 473 -22.16 -22.17 -4.70
N VAL A 474 -21.76 -23.45 -4.88
CA VAL A 474 -22.67 -24.52 -5.31
C VAL A 474 -23.78 -24.71 -4.30
N LEU A 475 -23.46 -24.76 -3.00
CA LEU A 475 -24.48 -24.92 -1.94
C LEU A 475 -25.39 -23.69 -1.84
N ALA A 476 -24.86 -22.49 -2.00
CA ALA A 476 -25.63 -21.25 -2.05
C ALA A 476 -26.64 -21.26 -3.21
N TRP A 477 -26.19 -21.63 -4.40
CA TRP A 477 -27.04 -21.80 -5.56
C TRP A 477 -28.16 -22.80 -5.31
N GLN A 478 -27.86 -24.00 -4.74
CA GLN A 478 -28.84 -24.99 -4.40
C GLN A 478 -29.90 -24.49 -3.40
N VAL A 479 -29.50 -23.70 -2.41
CA VAL A 479 -30.42 -23.06 -1.44
C VAL A 479 -31.33 -22.06 -2.14
N LEU A 480 -30.78 -21.18 -2.95
CA LEU A 480 -31.53 -20.15 -3.68
C LEU A 480 -32.53 -20.79 -4.67
N ALA A 481 -32.08 -21.74 -5.50
CA ALA A 481 -32.93 -22.42 -6.47
C ALA A 481 -34.11 -23.11 -5.82
N ARG A 482 -33.90 -23.82 -4.70
CA ARG A 482 -34.99 -24.47 -3.94
C ARG A 482 -35.95 -23.48 -3.31
N THR A 483 -35.45 -22.34 -2.85
CA THR A 483 -36.29 -21.29 -2.25
C THR A 483 -37.18 -20.62 -3.30
N LEU A 484 -36.61 -20.37 -4.48
CA LEU A 484 -37.33 -19.77 -5.60
C LEU A 484 -38.38 -20.74 -6.17
N SER A 485 -38.03 -22.01 -6.39
CA SER A 485 -38.98 -23.02 -6.89
C SER A 485 -40.18 -23.18 -5.95
N ARG A 486 -39.99 -23.23 -4.65
CA ARG A 486 -41.08 -23.29 -3.66
C ARG A 486 -42.00 -22.09 -3.67
N ARG A 487 -41.51 -20.89 -4.03
CA ARG A 487 -42.34 -19.68 -4.12
C ARG A 487 -43.11 -19.60 -5.44
N LEU A 488 -42.59 -20.21 -6.50
CA LEU A 488 -43.21 -20.20 -7.83
C LEU A 488 -44.24 -21.31 -8.03
N THR A 489 -44.14 -22.44 -7.28
CA THR A 489 -45.04 -23.59 -7.38
C THR A 489 -46.49 -23.26 -6.98
N PRO A 490 -46.79 -22.51 -5.90
CA PRO A 490 -48.17 -22.14 -5.57
C PRO A 490 -48.84 -21.28 -6.64
N ALA A 491 -48.12 -20.33 -7.20
CA ALA A 491 -48.64 -19.42 -8.23
C ALA A 491 -48.95 -20.14 -9.56
N ASN A 492 -48.16 -21.17 -9.89
CA ASN A 492 -48.38 -22.00 -11.09
C ASN A 492 -49.52 -22.99 -10.89
N GLN A 493 -49.69 -23.49 -9.64
CA GLN A 493 -50.80 -24.38 -9.31
C GLN A 493 -52.12 -23.63 -9.32
N ILE A 494 -52.20 -22.46 -8.71
CA ILE A 494 -53.36 -21.55 -8.76
C ILE A 494 -53.72 -21.18 -10.22
N ARG A 495 -52.72 -20.91 -11.07
CA ARG A 495 -52.94 -20.62 -12.49
C ARG A 495 -53.38 -21.84 -13.29
N ARG A 496 -52.94 -23.02 -12.95
CA ARG A 496 -53.40 -24.27 -13.57
C ARG A 496 -54.84 -24.61 -13.15
N ASP A 497 -55.14 -24.56 -11.83
CA ASP A 497 -56.46 -24.83 -11.29
C ASP A 497 -57.51 -23.81 -11.81
N ALA A 498 -57.08 -22.53 -11.98
CA ALA A 498 -57.90 -21.51 -12.60
C ALA A 498 -58.14 -21.75 -14.11
N ARG A 499 -57.17 -22.34 -14.83
CA ARG A 499 -57.35 -22.74 -16.25
C ARG A 499 -58.14 -24.02 -16.42
N GLU A 500 -58.09 -24.93 -15.46
CA GLU A 500 -58.80 -26.23 -15.48
C GLU A 500 -60.21 -26.16 -14.82
N GLY A 501 -60.63 -24.96 -14.38
CA GLY A 501 -61.98 -24.73 -13.81
C GLY A 501 -62.25 -25.49 -12.50
N ARG A 502 -61.18 -25.86 -11.74
CA ARG A 502 -61.32 -26.56 -10.47
C ARG A 502 -61.63 -25.55 -9.34
N PRO A 503 -62.61 -25.80 -8.49
CA PRO A 503 -62.91 -24.90 -7.38
C PRO A 503 -61.74 -24.88 -6.37
N LEU A 504 -61.33 -23.66 -5.97
CA LEU A 504 -60.35 -23.43 -4.91
C LEU A 504 -60.88 -24.03 -3.60
N GLN A 505 -60.24 -25.06 -3.09
CA GLN A 505 -60.44 -25.59 -1.73
C GLN A 505 -59.55 -24.87 -0.75
#